data_e5c949110148a17718858d08cb482ad7
#
_entry.id   e5c949110148a17718858d08cb482ad7
#
_cell.length_a   1.000
_cell.length_b   1.000
_cell.length_c   1.000
_cell.angle_alpha   90.00
_cell.angle_beta   90.00
_cell.angle_gamma   90.00
#
_symmetry.space_group_name_H-M   'P 1'
#
loop_
_entity.id
_entity.type
_entity.pdbx_description
1 polymer ?
#
loop_
_entity_poly.entity_id
_entity_poly.type
_entity_poly.pdbx_seq_one_letter_code
_entity_poly.pdbx_strand_id
1 'polypeptide(L)'
;VFVIEVLMLDLTMTSVLPLLISSVTAATMSYIFTGTEAMFKFSQTEAFEIERIPYVLLLGVFCGLVSLYFTRVMNKVEGMYRKLGTYWKKFMLGGVMLSILIFLFPPLYGEGYDTIGSLLNGQFSHIMDKSLFYDLNDTYFGVLIFLTLILLTKVFASSATNAGGGCGGIFAPSLYLGCIAGFIFAHTSNYFPFTMYISEKNFALLGMAGIMSGVMHAPLTGVFLIAELTGGYDLFLPLMIVSISSYITILMFEPHSIYSMRLAQKGELLTHHKDRAVLTLLRADSVIEKDFQMVSPEMTLGDMVKVISRSGRNTFPVVDERGVLLGIVLLDNIRNIMFRPELYNRFHVSKFMVSAPAKIVINTPMDQIMQTFDDTKAWNLPVVDENGHYIGFMSKSKIFNSYREVLVCLLYTSPSPRDA
;
A
#
# COMPACT_ATOMS: atom_id res chain seq x y z
N VAL A 1 -14.05 2.97 8.06
CA VAL A 1 -13.66 1.59 7.71
C VAL A 1 -12.60 1.61 6.61
N PHE A 2 -12.86 2.24 5.45
CA PHE A 2 -11.96 2.27 4.28
C PHE A 2 -10.51 2.67 4.61
N VAL A 3 -10.33 3.79 5.34
CA VAL A 3 -8.99 4.29 5.70
C VAL A 3 -8.21 3.25 6.53
N ILE A 4 -8.89 2.56 7.43
CA ILE A 4 -8.28 1.57 8.31
C ILE A 4 -7.84 0.34 7.52
N GLU A 5 -8.71 -0.18 6.65
CA GLU A 5 -8.42 -1.37 5.85
C GLU A 5 -7.34 -1.11 4.79
N VAL A 6 -7.45 0.00 4.05
CA VAL A 6 -6.56 0.30 2.93
C VAL A 6 -5.18 0.77 3.37
N LEU A 7 -5.11 1.59 4.43
CA LEU A 7 -3.84 2.08 4.96
C LEU A 7 -3.21 1.13 5.98
N MET A 8 -3.87 0.01 6.30
CA MET A 8 -3.37 -0.99 7.25
C MET A 8 -2.94 -0.37 8.60
N LEU A 9 -3.68 0.65 9.07
CA LEU A 9 -3.40 1.31 10.33
C LEU A 9 -3.92 0.49 11.50
N ASP A 10 -3.08 0.35 12.52
CA ASP A 10 -3.53 -0.23 13.79
C ASP A 10 -4.57 0.68 14.45
N LEU A 11 -5.70 0.10 14.82
CA LEU A 11 -6.73 0.76 15.60
C LEU A 11 -6.26 0.95 17.05
N THR A 12 -5.89 2.16 17.40
CA THR A 12 -5.68 2.52 18.80
C THR A 12 -6.93 3.26 19.32
N MET A 13 -7.22 3.15 20.61
CA MET A 13 -8.35 3.87 21.20
C MET A 13 -8.26 5.38 20.99
N THR A 14 -7.04 5.92 20.90
CA THR A 14 -6.79 7.34 20.63
C THR A 14 -7.15 7.76 19.19
N SER A 15 -7.07 6.86 18.22
CA SER A 15 -7.45 7.14 16.82
C SER A 15 -8.93 6.90 16.52
N VAL A 16 -9.62 6.07 17.30
CA VAL A 16 -11.04 5.76 17.09
C VAL A 16 -11.92 6.99 17.35
N LEU A 17 -11.66 7.73 18.42
CA LEU A 17 -12.49 8.88 18.78
C LEU A 17 -12.51 10.01 17.73
N PRO A 18 -11.35 10.50 17.21
CA PRO A 18 -11.34 11.46 16.10
C PRO A 18 -12.04 10.95 14.83
N LEU A 19 -11.87 9.66 14.49
CA LEU A 19 -12.54 9.05 13.33
C LEU A 19 -14.07 9.04 13.50
N LEU A 20 -14.57 8.70 14.69
CA LEU A 20 -16.02 8.74 14.98
C LEU A 20 -16.57 10.16 14.88
N ILE A 21 -15.89 11.14 15.51
CA ILE A 21 -16.31 12.54 15.47
C ILE A 21 -16.35 13.05 14.02
N SER A 22 -15.30 12.76 13.23
CA SER A 22 -15.25 13.14 11.82
C SER A 22 -16.39 12.50 11.01
N SER A 23 -16.63 11.19 11.20
CA SER A 23 -17.70 10.47 10.51
C SER A 23 -19.10 11.00 10.85
N VAL A 24 -19.37 11.24 12.14
CA VAL A 24 -20.65 11.80 12.59
C VAL A 24 -20.85 13.22 12.05
N THR A 25 -19.82 14.06 12.09
CA THR A 25 -19.88 15.42 11.55
C THR A 25 -20.13 15.40 10.05
N ALA A 26 -19.43 14.54 9.29
CA ALA A 26 -19.62 14.40 7.86
C ALA A 26 -21.04 13.90 7.52
N ALA A 27 -21.54 12.90 8.22
CA ALA A 27 -22.90 12.39 8.04
C ALA A 27 -23.96 13.47 8.35
N THR A 28 -23.78 14.19 9.45
CA THR A 28 -24.70 15.29 9.83
C THR A 28 -24.73 16.39 8.75
N MET A 29 -23.56 16.79 8.26
CA MET A 29 -23.48 17.79 7.18
C MET A 29 -24.09 17.27 5.87
N SER A 30 -23.84 16.03 5.52
CA SER A 30 -24.47 15.40 4.36
C SER A 30 -25.99 15.43 4.49
N TYR A 31 -26.56 15.03 5.63
CA TYR A 31 -28.02 15.06 5.85
C TYR A 31 -28.62 16.47 5.76
N ILE A 32 -27.89 17.50 6.20
CA ILE A 32 -28.36 18.89 6.10
C ILE A 32 -28.44 19.34 4.64
N PHE A 33 -27.47 18.95 3.78
CA PHE A 33 -27.41 19.43 2.40
C PHE A 33 -28.11 18.52 1.38
N THR A 34 -28.06 17.22 1.57
CA THR A 34 -28.60 16.24 0.59
C THR A 34 -29.84 15.49 1.06
N GLY A 35 -30.22 15.63 2.34
CA GLY A 35 -31.33 14.89 2.93
C GLY A 35 -30.92 13.48 3.41
N THR A 36 -31.94 12.70 3.83
CA THR A 36 -31.74 11.36 4.44
C THR A 36 -32.00 10.22 3.46
N GLU A 37 -32.18 10.52 2.16
CA GLU A 37 -32.50 9.49 1.17
C GLU A 37 -31.26 8.68 0.76
N ALA A 38 -31.42 7.36 0.61
CA ALA A 38 -30.40 6.49 0.07
C ALA A 38 -30.04 6.90 -1.37
N MET A 39 -28.75 6.80 -1.72
CA MET A 39 -28.24 7.20 -3.03
C MET A 39 -28.85 6.36 -4.16
N PHE A 40 -29.07 5.08 -3.93
CA PHE A 40 -29.76 4.18 -4.86
C PHE A 40 -31.12 3.81 -4.31
N LYS A 41 -32.18 4.38 -4.92
CA LYS A 41 -33.56 4.00 -4.63
C LYS A 41 -33.90 2.77 -5.48
N PHE A 42 -34.03 1.63 -4.86
CA PHE A 42 -34.49 0.42 -5.51
C PHE A 42 -35.42 -0.35 -4.56
N SER A 43 -36.42 -1.02 -5.10
CA SER A 43 -37.23 -1.95 -4.33
C SER A 43 -36.52 -3.30 -4.27
N GLN A 44 -36.20 -3.76 -3.07
CA GLN A 44 -35.77 -5.13 -2.88
C GLN A 44 -36.95 -6.04 -3.20
N THR A 45 -36.82 -6.81 -4.28
CA THR A 45 -37.93 -7.63 -4.78
C THR A 45 -37.99 -9.00 -4.12
N GLU A 46 -36.87 -9.49 -3.57
CA GLU A 46 -36.80 -10.84 -3.00
C GLU A 46 -35.88 -10.88 -1.78
N ALA A 47 -36.33 -11.53 -0.71
CA ALA A 47 -35.48 -11.86 0.43
C ALA A 47 -34.37 -12.84 -0.01
N PHE A 48 -33.22 -12.75 0.64
CA PHE A 48 -32.12 -13.67 0.34
C PHE A 48 -32.43 -15.06 0.92
N GLU A 49 -32.38 -16.08 0.08
CA GLU A 49 -32.53 -17.48 0.48
C GLU A 49 -31.17 -18.14 0.68
N ILE A 50 -31.04 -18.93 1.74
CA ILE A 50 -29.78 -19.62 2.12
C ILE A 50 -29.32 -20.60 1.03
N GLU A 51 -30.23 -21.17 0.29
CA GLU A 51 -29.96 -22.10 -0.81
C GLU A 51 -29.14 -21.45 -1.95
N ARG A 52 -29.12 -20.11 -2.03
CA ARG A 52 -28.36 -19.33 -3.02
C ARG A 52 -26.90 -19.08 -2.62
N ILE A 53 -26.45 -19.51 -1.44
CA ILE A 53 -25.07 -19.34 -0.97
C ILE A 53 -24.01 -19.87 -1.97
N PRO A 54 -24.16 -21.04 -2.60
CA PRO A 54 -23.18 -21.50 -3.59
C PRO A 54 -22.97 -20.54 -4.75
N TYR A 55 -24.04 -19.90 -5.24
CA TYR A 55 -23.98 -18.89 -6.29
C TYR A 55 -23.25 -17.61 -5.82
N VAL A 56 -23.45 -17.23 -4.56
CA VAL A 56 -22.75 -16.08 -3.96
C VAL A 56 -21.25 -16.36 -3.85
N LEU A 57 -20.84 -17.55 -3.47
CA LEU A 57 -19.43 -17.96 -3.45
C LEU A 57 -18.81 -17.94 -4.85
N LEU A 58 -19.51 -18.48 -5.84
CA LEU A 58 -19.06 -18.45 -7.24
C LEU A 58 -18.96 -17.02 -7.77
N LEU A 59 -19.95 -16.16 -7.45
CA LEU A 59 -19.88 -14.73 -7.76
C LEU A 59 -18.64 -14.10 -7.11
N GLY A 60 -18.34 -14.42 -5.86
CA GLY A 60 -17.14 -13.91 -5.17
C GLY A 60 -15.84 -14.28 -5.90
N VAL A 61 -15.71 -15.53 -6.33
CA VAL A 61 -14.56 -15.97 -7.14
C VAL A 61 -14.51 -15.23 -8.47
N PHE A 62 -15.65 -15.08 -9.15
CA PHE A 62 -15.73 -14.33 -10.42
C PHE A 62 -15.34 -12.86 -10.22
N CYS A 63 -15.85 -12.19 -9.20
CA CYS A 63 -15.46 -10.83 -8.84
C CYS A 63 -13.96 -10.71 -8.53
N GLY A 64 -13.37 -11.69 -7.83
CA GLY A 64 -11.93 -11.75 -7.56
C GLY A 64 -11.10 -11.81 -8.84
N LEU A 65 -11.52 -12.61 -9.83
CA LEU A 65 -10.85 -12.70 -11.13
C LEU A 65 -11.00 -11.41 -11.96
N VAL A 66 -12.19 -10.78 -11.95
CA VAL A 66 -12.40 -9.48 -12.60
C VAL A 66 -11.55 -8.39 -11.91
N SER A 67 -11.44 -8.41 -10.59
CA SER A 67 -10.57 -7.50 -9.82
C SER A 67 -9.10 -7.69 -10.17
N LEU A 68 -8.65 -8.93 -10.35
CA LEU A 68 -7.31 -9.24 -10.81
C LEU A 68 -7.04 -8.68 -12.22
N TYR A 69 -7.98 -8.88 -13.14
CA TYR A 69 -7.92 -8.29 -14.48
C TYR A 69 -7.79 -6.76 -14.39
N PHE A 70 -8.67 -6.11 -13.63
CA PHE A 70 -8.69 -4.66 -13.46
C PHE A 70 -7.35 -4.14 -12.92
N THR A 71 -6.84 -4.73 -11.85
CA THR A 71 -5.60 -4.31 -11.19
C THR A 71 -4.39 -4.47 -12.11
N ARG A 72 -4.25 -5.62 -12.78
CA ARG A 72 -3.12 -5.89 -13.69
C ARG A 72 -3.13 -5.00 -14.92
N VAL A 73 -4.28 -4.86 -15.56
CA VAL A 73 -4.40 -4.04 -16.77
C VAL A 73 -4.17 -2.56 -16.43
N MET A 74 -4.75 -2.06 -15.34
CA MET A 74 -4.55 -0.70 -14.90
C MET A 74 -3.08 -0.38 -14.64
N ASN A 75 -2.39 -1.21 -13.86
CA ASN A 75 -0.96 -1.06 -13.59
C ASN A 75 -0.10 -1.12 -14.88
N LYS A 76 -0.45 -2.00 -15.81
CA LYS A 76 0.26 -2.13 -17.10
C LYS A 76 0.08 -0.88 -17.95
N VAL A 77 -1.15 -0.39 -18.10
CA VAL A 77 -1.46 0.82 -18.87
C VAL A 77 -0.78 2.05 -18.27
N GLU A 78 -0.90 2.25 -16.96
CA GLU A 78 -0.22 3.35 -16.28
C GLU A 78 1.31 3.26 -16.39
N GLY A 79 1.87 2.04 -16.38
CA GLY A 79 3.29 1.79 -16.62
C GLY A 79 3.72 2.19 -18.05
N MET A 80 2.87 1.99 -19.06
CA MET A 80 3.11 2.45 -20.43
C MET A 80 3.09 3.98 -20.51
N TYR A 81 2.12 4.64 -19.87
CA TYR A 81 2.06 6.10 -19.84
C TYR A 81 3.24 6.74 -19.10
N ARG A 82 3.78 6.09 -18.06
CA ARG A 82 4.99 6.58 -17.36
C ARG A 82 6.22 6.67 -18.28
N LYS A 83 6.32 5.80 -19.29
CA LYS A 83 7.41 5.82 -20.28
C LYS A 83 7.30 7.00 -21.27
N LEU A 84 6.13 7.61 -21.39
CA LEU A 84 5.94 8.82 -22.20
C LEU A 84 6.49 10.04 -21.45
N GLY A 85 7.67 10.51 -21.83
CA GLY A 85 8.41 11.55 -21.10
C GLY A 85 7.72 12.91 -21.01
N THR A 86 6.82 13.27 -21.95
CA THR A 86 6.20 14.59 -22.07
C THR A 86 4.77 14.58 -21.59
N TYR A 87 4.40 15.55 -20.72
CA TYR A 87 3.04 15.71 -20.20
C TYR A 87 1.99 15.81 -21.33
N TRP A 88 2.21 16.64 -22.34
CA TRP A 88 1.30 16.80 -23.46
C TRP A 88 1.04 15.53 -24.25
N LYS A 89 2.04 14.66 -24.41
CA LYS A 89 1.86 13.35 -25.07
C LYS A 89 0.94 12.44 -24.28
N LYS A 90 1.04 12.43 -22.95
CA LYS A 90 0.16 11.66 -22.05
C LYS A 90 -1.27 12.16 -22.15
N PHE A 91 -1.45 13.48 -22.08
CA PHE A 91 -2.76 14.13 -22.19
C PHE A 91 -3.44 13.84 -23.54
N MET A 92 -2.75 14.04 -24.65
CA MET A 92 -3.29 13.79 -25.99
C MET A 92 -3.65 12.31 -26.19
N LEU A 93 -2.77 11.39 -25.80
CA LEU A 93 -3.03 9.96 -25.92
C LEU A 93 -4.22 9.54 -25.05
N GLY A 94 -4.27 10.02 -23.80
CA GLY A 94 -5.38 9.75 -22.87
C GLY A 94 -6.70 10.31 -23.38
N GLY A 95 -6.70 11.55 -23.85
CA GLY A 95 -7.88 12.23 -24.39
C GLY A 95 -8.45 11.55 -25.63
N VAL A 96 -7.60 11.20 -26.59
CA VAL A 96 -8.02 10.48 -27.81
C VAL A 96 -8.59 9.09 -27.45
N MET A 97 -7.87 8.32 -26.62
CA MET A 97 -8.33 6.99 -26.20
C MET A 97 -9.68 7.07 -25.47
N LEU A 98 -9.81 8.02 -24.55
CA LEU A 98 -11.06 8.20 -23.80
C LEU A 98 -12.21 8.65 -24.70
N SER A 99 -11.96 9.57 -25.65
CA SER A 99 -12.98 10.01 -26.61
C SER A 99 -13.50 8.89 -27.48
N ILE A 100 -12.61 8.03 -27.98
CA ILE A 100 -13.00 6.84 -28.77
C ILE A 100 -13.83 5.87 -27.92
N LEU A 101 -13.40 5.60 -26.69
CA LEU A 101 -14.10 4.66 -25.80
C LEU A 101 -15.51 5.18 -25.43
N ILE A 102 -15.66 6.47 -25.13
CA ILE A 102 -16.95 7.08 -24.80
C ILE A 102 -17.87 7.13 -26.03
N PHE A 103 -17.31 7.39 -27.22
CA PHE A 103 -18.07 7.38 -28.46
C PHE A 103 -18.64 5.98 -28.78
N LEU A 104 -17.84 4.93 -28.56
CA LEU A 104 -18.26 3.54 -28.77
C LEU A 104 -19.22 3.06 -27.67
N PHE A 105 -18.92 3.42 -26.43
CA PHE A 105 -19.65 2.98 -25.23
C PHE A 105 -20.01 4.19 -24.36
N PRO A 106 -21.11 4.92 -24.65
CA PRO A 106 -21.54 6.08 -23.89
C PRO A 106 -21.66 5.86 -22.37
N PRO A 107 -22.05 4.67 -21.85
CA PRO A 107 -22.07 4.40 -20.41
C PRO A 107 -20.71 4.44 -19.71
N LEU A 108 -19.59 4.53 -20.44
CA LEU A 108 -18.25 4.76 -19.86
C LEU A 108 -18.05 6.20 -19.41
N TYR A 109 -18.89 7.13 -19.85
CA TYR A 109 -18.81 8.53 -19.45
C TYR A 109 -19.19 8.72 -17.99
N GLY A 110 -18.38 9.53 -17.29
CA GLY A 110 -18.61 9.84 -15.88
C GLY A 110 -18.38 8.66 -14.93
N GLU A 111 -19.01 8.73 -13.78
CA GLU A 111 -18.90 7.73 -12.71
C GLU A 111 -19.72 6.48 -12.95
N GLY A 112 -20.75 6.56 -13.78
CA GLY A 112 -21.61 5.45 -14.17
C GLY A 112 -22.79 5.19 -13.23
N TYR A 113 -23.11 6.11 -12.32
CA TYR A 113 -24.24 5.94 -11.38
C TYR A 113 -25.61 5.82 -12.07
N ASP A 114 -25.81 6.50 -13.21
CA ASP A 114 -27.03 6.37 -14.00
C ASP A 114 -27.22 4.95 -14.53
N THR A 115 -26.14 4.34 -15.00
CA THR A 115 -26.14 2.94 -15.47
C THR A 115 -26.40 1.97 -14.31
N ILE A 116 -25.78 2.21 -13.15
CA ILE A 116 -26.04 1.42 -11.94
C ILE A 116 -27.53 1.52 -11.57
N GLY A 117 -28.07 2.73 -11.53
CA GLY A 117 -29.50 2.97 -11.26
C GLY A 117 -30.42 2.25 -12.25
N SER A 118 -30.09 2.28 -13.54
CA SER A 118 -30.85 1.59 -14.59
C SER A 118 -30.82 0.07 -14.44
N LEU A 119 -29.67 -0.50 -14.13
CA LEU A 119 -29.52 -1.94 -13.85
C LEU A 119 -30.30 -2.38 -12.61
N LEU A 120 -30.22 -1.62 -11.52
CA LEU A 120 -30.93 -1.92 -10.27
C LEU A 120 -32.46 -1.77 -10.42
N ASN A 121 -32.92 -0.92 -11.30
CA ASN A 121 -34.37 -0.73 -11.57
C ASN A 121 -34.89 -1.62 -12.70
N GLY A 122 -34.07 -2.45 -13.31
CA GLY A 122 -34.48 -3.36 -14.39
C GLY A 122 -34.74 -2.68 -15.74
N GLN A 123 -34.20 -1.46 -15.93
CA GLN A 123 -34.39 -0.64 -17.15
C GLN A 123 -33.18 -0.84 -18.11
N PHE A 124 -32.97 -2.05 -18.57
CA PHE A 124 -31.78 -2.41 -19.36
C PHE A 124 -31.80 -1.77 -20.75
N SER A 125 -32.98 -1.55 -21.36
CA SER A 125 -33.13 -0.95 -22.68
C SER A 125 -32.51 0.45 -22.77
N HIS A 126 -32.60 1.25 -21.72
CA HIS A 126 -32.05 2.61 -21.70
C HIS A 126 -30.52 2.69 -21.70
N ILE A 127 -29.83 1.60 -21.34
CA ILE A 127 -28.35 1.59 -21.30
C ILE A 127 -27.75 1.68 -22.69
N MET A 128 -28.43 1.17 -23.71
CA MET A 128 -28.00 1.11 -25.11
C MET A 128 -28.57 2.25 -25.99
N ASP A 129 -29.50 3.06 -25.49
CA ASP A 129 -30.23 4.05 -26.26
C ASP A 129 -29.40 5.06 -27.05
N LYS A 130 -28.17 5.35 -26.60
CA LYS A 130 -27.29 6.31 -27.23
C LYS A 130 -25.99 5.65 -27.82
N SER A 131 -26.00 4.33 -27.94
CA SER A 131 -24.85 3.59 -28.45
C SER A 131 -25.02 3.19 -29.91
N LEU A 132 -23.90 2.92 -30.59
CA LEU A 132 -23.89 2.33 -31.94
C LEU A 132 -24.47 0.90 -31.97
N PHE A 133 -24.69 0.31 -30.80
CA PHE A 133 -25.18 -1.07 -30.63
C PHE A 133 -26.66 -1.14 -30.28
N TYR A 134 -27.42 -0.06 -30.53
CA TYR A 134 -28.85 0.01 -30.21
C TYR A 134 -29.66 -1.14 -30.81
N ASP A 135 -29.35 -1.55 -32.04
CA ASP A 135 -30.05 -2.64 -32.73
C ASP A 135 -29.89 -4.04 -32.07
N LEU A 136 -28.94 -4.17 -31.16
CA LEU A 136 -28.70 -5.40 -30.37
C LEU A 136 -29.56 -5.46 -29.09
N ASN A 137 -30.28 -4.40 -28.78
CA ASN A 137 -31.06 -4.27 -27.53
C ASN A 137 -32.19 -5.33 -27.41
N ASP A 138 -32.76 -5.74 -28.53
CA ASP A 138 -33.89 -6.71 -28.58
C ASP A 138 -33.42 -8.16 -28.39
N THR A 139 -32.09 -8.40 -28.31
CA THR A 139 -31.54 -9.74 -28.20
C THR A 139 -30.98 -9.97 -26.79
N TYR A 140 -31.37 -11.06 -26.14
CA TYR A 140 -30.86 -11.46 -24.81
C TYR A 140 -29.31 -11.43 -24.74
N PHE A 141 -28.64 -12.00 -25.75
CA PHE A 141 -27.20 -11.99 -25.85
C PHE A 141 -26.61 -10.63 -26.20
N GLY A 142 -27.35 -9.74 -26.83
CA GLY A 142 -26.88 -8.40 -27.18
C GLY A 142 -26.57 -7.55 -25.95
N VAL A 143 -27.46 -7.54 -24.98
CA VAL A 143 -27.24 -6.85 -23.68
C VAL A 143 -26.04 -7.46 -22.95
N LEU A 144 -25.92 -8.78 -22.92
CA LEU A 144 -24.82 -9.48 -22.25
C LEU A 144 -23.46 -9.15 -22.89
N ILE A 145 -23.37 -9.19 -24.23
CA ILE A 145 -22.14 -8.85 -24.97
C ILE A 145 -21.77 -7.39 -24.72
N PHE A 146 -22.73 -6.49 -24.82
CA PHE A 146 -22.51 -5.06 -24.62
C PHE A 146 -21.97 -4.75 -23.19
N LEU A 147 -22.59 -5.31 -22.16
CA LEU A 147 -22.14 -5.15 -20.78
C LEU A 147 -20.77 -5.80 -20.54
N THR A 148 -20.49 -6.93 -21.17
CA THR A 148 -19.16 -7.57 -21.11
C THR A 148 -18.08 -6.70 -21.76
N LEU A 149 -18.40 -6.06 -22.90
CA LEU A 149 -17.46 -5.12 -23.54
C LEU A 149 -17.22 -3.88 -22.67
N ILE A 150 -18.26 -3.35 -22.01
CA ILE A 150 -18.11 -2.26 -21.03
C ILE A 150 -17.23 -2.70 -19.87
N LEU A 151 -17.44 -3.90 -19.31
CA LEU A 151 -16.63 -4.43 -18.21
C LEU A 151 -15.15 -4.52 -18.59
N LEU A 152 -14.85 -4.96 -19.82
CA LEU A 152 -13.48 -5.05 -20.32
C LEU A 152 -12.86 -3.67 -20.64
N THR A 153 -13.64 -2.72 -21.15
CA THR A 153 -13.14 -1.43 -21.62
C THR A 153 -13.06 -0.36 -20.52
N LYS A 154 -13.83 -0.47 -19.43
CA LYS A 154 -13.84 0.53 -18.33
C LYS A 154 -12.46 0.71 -17.70
N VAL A 155 -11.68 -0.36 -17.58
CA VAL A 155 -10.32 -0.27 -17.03
C VAL A 155 -9.41 0.64 -17.87
N PHE A 156 -9.55 0.58 -19.21
CA PHE A 156 -8.78 1.45 -20.11
C PHE A 156 -9.22 2.89 -20.00
N ALA A 157 -10.53 3.16 -19.90
CA ALA A 157 -11.06 4.50 -19.70
C ALA A 157 -10.56 5.11 -18.37
N SER A 158 -10.63 4.36 -17.27
CA SER A 158 -10.13 4.81 -15.96
C SER A 158 -8.61 5.02 -15.96
N SER A 159 -7.86 4.12 -16.59
CA SER A 159 -6.40 4.25 -16.71
C SER A 159 -6.00 5.44 -17.58
N ALA A 160 -6.72 5.69 -18.69
CA ALA A 160 -6.47 6.83 -19.57
C ALA A 160 -6.70 8.16 -18.86
N THR A 161 -7.75 8.25 -18.05
CA THR A 161 -8.03 9.44 -17.24
C THR A 161 -6.89 9.70 -16.24
N ASN A 162 -6.54 8.70 -15.42
CA ASN A 162 -5.52 8.87 -14.38
C ASN A 162 -4.11 9.08 -14.95
N ALA A 163 -3.72 8.27 -15.93
CA ALA A 163 -2.40 8.33 -16.51
C ALA A 163 -2.22 9.49 -17.51
N GLY A 164 -3.31 9.96 -18.11
CA GLY A 164 -3.34 11.13 -18.97
C GLY A 164 -3.19 12.47 -18.25
N GLY A 165 -3.24 12.47 -16.91
CA GLY A 165 -3.08 13.66 -16.07
C GLY A 165 -4.40 14.21 -15.52
N GLY A 166 -5.51 13.47 -15.69
CA GLY A 166 -6.77 13.76 -15.02
C GLY A 166 -6.75 13.32 -13.55
N CYS A 167 -7.59 13.95 -12.76
CA CYS A 167 -7.84 13.53 -11.38
C CYS A 167 -9.04 12.58 -11.36
N GLY A 168 -8.79 11.27 -11.27
CA GLY A 168 -9.80 10.24 -11.20
C GLY A 168 -9.53 9.25 -10.06
N GLY A 169 -10.61 8.76 -9.43
CA GLY A 169 -10.54 7.71 -8.42
C GLY A 169 -10.71 6.31 -9.02
N ILE A 170 -10.41 5.29 -8.22
CA ILE A 170 -10.64 3.88 -8.58
C ILE A 170 -11.94 3.38 -7.93
N PHE A 171 -12.45 4.11 -6.96
CA PHE A 171 -13.59 3.73 -6.14
C PHE A 171 -14.88 3.57 -6.96
N ALA A 172 -15.34 4.64 -7.61
CA ALA A 172 -16.54 4.61 -8.44
C ALA A 172 -16.43 3.62 -9.63
N PRO A 173 -15.30 3.54 -10.37
CA PRO A 173 -15.10 2.49 -11.37
C PRO A 173 -15.20 1.06 -10.82
N SER A 174 -14.76 0.80 -9.59
CA SER A 174 -14.86 -0.53 -8.98
C SER A 174 -16.31 -0.89 -8.67
N LEU A 175 -17.10 0.05 -8.14
CA LEU A 175 -18.53 -0.15 -7.90
C LEU A 175 -19.28 -0.40 -9.21
N TYR A 176 -19.00 0.41 -10.22
CA TYR A 176 -19.61 0.28 -11.53
C TYR A 176 -19.34 -1.10 -12.17
N LEU A 177 -18.07 -1.52 -12.17
CA LEU A 177 -17.70 -2.84 -12.67
C LEU A 177 -18.33 -3.96 -11.85
N GLY A 178 -18.43 -3.77 -10.53
CA GLY A 178 -19.07 -4.73 -9.64
C GLY A 178 -20.55 -4.92 -9.95
N CYS A 179 -21.27 -3.83 -10.16
CA CYS A 179 -22.67 -3.87 -10.57
C CYS A 179 -22.87 -4.66 -11.87
N ILE A 180 -22.06 -4.34 -12.90
CA ILE A 180 -22.12 -5.02 -14.19
C ILE A 180 -21.72 -6.49 -14.09
N ALA A 181 -20.64 -6.82 -13.35
CA ALA A 181 -20.18 -8.19 -13.18
C ALA A 181 -21.22 -9.05 -12.45
N GLY A 182 -21.82 -8.52 -11.38
CA GLY A 182 -22.88 -9.20 -10.65
C GLY A 182 -24.14 -9.43 -11.51
N PHE A 183 -24.52 -8.42 -12.29
CA PHE A 183 -25.62 -8.54 -13.23
C PHE A 183 -25.34 -9.59 -14.34
N ILE A 184 -24.18 -9.53 -15.00
CA ILE A 184 -23.78 -10.50 -16.02
C ILE A 184 -23.81 -11.93 -15.45
N PHE A 185 -23.30 -12.13 -14.24
CA PHE A 185 -23.29 -13.42 -13.60
C PHE A 185 -24.71 -13.96 -13.38
N ALA A 186 -25.58 -13.14 -12.81
CA ALA A 186 -26.97 -13.53 -12.55
C ALA A 186 -27.75 -13.79 -13.86
N HIS A 187 -27.63 -12.84 -14.79
CA HIS A 187 -28.31 -12.94 -16.09
C HIS A 187 -27.86 -14.20 -16.87
N THR A 188 -26.56 -14.48 -16.87
CA THR A 188 -26.02 -15.70 -17.50
C THR A 188 -26.49 -16.96 -16.77
N SER A 189 -26.51 -16.95 -15.45
CA SER A 189 -26.98 -18.10 -14.65
C SER A 189 -28.47 -18.38 -14.92
N ASN A 190 -29.31 -17.37 -14.98
CA ASN A 190 -30.75 -17.50 -15.22
C ASN A 190 -31.09 -18.02 -16.63
N TYR A 191 -30.15 -17.95 -17.57
CA TYR A 191 -30.36 -18.52 -18.92
C TYR A 191 -30.37 -20.06 -18.93
N PHE A 192 -29.66 -20.70 -18.02
CA PHE A 192 -29.59 -22.14 -17.96
C PHE A 192 -30.79 -22.75 -17.21
N PRO A 193 -31.56 -23.65 -17.82
CA PRO A 193 -32.79 -24.19 -17.21
C PRO A 193 -32.54 -25.09 -15.99
N PHE A 194 -31.31 -25.48 -15.74
CA PHE A 194 -30.93 -26.33 -14.60
C PHE A 194 -30.49 -25.52 -13.37
N THR A 195 -30.42 -24.19 -13.46
CA THR A 195 -30.03 -23.33 -12.36
C THR A 195 -31.25 -22.78 -11.65
N MET A 196 -31.13 -22.57 -10.33
CA MET A 196 -32.12 -21.87 -9.54
C MET A 196 -32.13 -20.38 -9.97
N TYR A 197 -33.34 -19.79 -10.08
CA TYR A 197 -33.46 -18.37 -10.37
C TYR A 197 -32.80 -17.53 -9.30
N ILE A 198 -31.95 -16.57 -9.70
CA ILE A 198 -31.28 -15.63 -8.83
C ILE A 198 -31.62 -14.19 -9.25
N SER A 199 -31.87 -13.35 -8.25
CA SER A 199 -32.23 -11.94 -8.49
C SER A 199 -31.05 -11.16 -9.07
N GLU A 200 -31.17 -10.64 -10.29
CA GLU A 200 -30.14 -9.84 -10.97
C GLU A 200 -29.79 -8.58 -10.17
N LYS A 201 -30.79 -7.95 -9.53
CA LYS A 201 -30.62 -6.76 -8.69
C LYS A 201 -29.75 -7.07 -7.46
N ASN A 202 -30.10 -8.12 -6.72
CA ASN A 202 -29.35 -8.52 -5.53
C ASN A 202 -27.90 -8.90 -5.90
N PHE A 203 -27.71 -9.66 -6.99
CA PHE A 203 -26.40 -10.06 -7.44
C PHE A 203 -25.57 -8.90 -8.01
N ALA A 204 -26.21 -7.88 -8.60
CA ALA A 204 -25.53 -6.65 -8.98
C ALA A 204 -24.95 -5.92 -7.74
N LEU A 205 -25.74 -5.80 -6.66
CA LEU A 205 -25.27 -5.24 -5.38
C LEU A 205 -24.16 -6.06 -4.75
N LEU A 206 -24.30 -7.39 -4.74
CA LEU A 206 -23.27 -8.30 -4.24
C LEU A 206 -21.97 -8.16 -5.06
N GLY A 207 -22.09 -8.03 -6.38
CA GLY A 207 -20.94 -7.79 -7.26
C GLY A 207 -20.22 -6.49 -6.97
N MET A 208 -20.95 -5.41 -6.64
CA MET A 208 -20.35 -4.12 -6.23
C MET A 208 -19.45 -4.31 -5.02
N ALA A 209 -19.92 -4.99 -3.97
CA ALA A 209 -19.12 -5.28 -2.79
C ALA A 209 -17.93 -6.21 -3.12
N GLY A 210 -18.16 -7.23 -3.96
CA GLY A 210 -17.15 -8.20 -4.36
C GLY A 210 -15.97 -7.57 -5.09
N ILE A 211 -16.22 -6.77 -6.14
CA ILE A 211 -15.13 -6.12 -6.90
C ILE A 211 -14.43 -5.06 -6.06
N MET A 212 -15.18 -4.29 -5.26
CA MET A 212 -14.58 -3.33 -4.37
C MET A 212 -13.62 -3.99 -3.38
N SER A 213 -14.07 -5.09 -2.77
CA SER A 213 -13.24 -5.87 -1.84
C SER A 213 -11.99 -6.42 -2.50
N GLY A 214 -12.10 -6.91 -3.74
CA GLY A 214 -10.98 -7.46 -4.48
C GLY A 214 -9.98 -6.38 -4.92
N VAL A 215 -10.42 -5.29 -5.54
CA VAL A 215 -9.52 -4.23 -6.06
C VAL A 215 -8.81 -3.49 -4.93
N MET A 216 -9.53 -3.19 -3.85
CA MET A 216 -9.02 -2.34 -2.76
C MET A 216 -8.44 -3.13 -1.59
N HIS A 217 -8.62 -4.45 -1.55
CA HIS A 217 -8.31 -5.31 -0.42
C HIS A 217 -9.02 -4.85 0.87
N ALA A 218 -10.28 -4.43 0.74
CA ALA A 218 -11.08 -3.84 1.79
C ALA A 218 -12.48 -4.49 1.88
N PRO A 219 -12.59 -5.73 2.37
CA PRO A 219 -13.84 -6.47 2.41
C PRO A 219 -14.91 -5.84 3.31
N LEU A 220 -14.54 -5.34 4.49
CA LEU A 220 -15.49 -4.67 5.38
C LEU A 220 -16.01 -3.37 4.78
N THR A 221 -15.15 -2.62 4.10
CA THR A 221 -15.56 -1.40 3.40
C THR A 221 -16.59 -1.72 2.31
N GLY A 222 -16.37 -2.78 1.52
CA GLY A 222 -17.32 -3.22 0.51
C GLY A 222 -18.68 -3.55 1.10
N VAL A 223 -18.73 -4.31 2.19
CA VAL A 223 -19.98 -4.68 2.87
C VAL A 223 -20.73 -3.46 3.41
N PHE A 224 -20.07 -2.65 4.24
CA PHE A 224 -20.73 -1.50 4.89
C PHE A 224 -21.13 -0.41 3.90
N LEU A 225 -20.31 -0.18 2.86
CA LEU A 225 -20.65 0.78 1.85
C LEU A 225 -21.94 0.42 1.09
N ILE A 226 -22.04 -0.85 0.65
CA ILE A 226 -23.24 -1.25 -0.11
C ILE A 226 -24.47 -1.25 0.79
N ALA A 227 -24.34 -1.70 2.06
CA ALA A 227 -25.44 -1.61 3.02
C ALA A 227 -25.90 -0.16 3.23
N GLU A 228 -24.97 0.79 3.34
CA GLU A 228 -25.28 2.23 3.48
C GLU A 228 -25.92 2.83 2.21
N LEU A 229 -25.35 2.55 1.03
CA LEU A 229 -25.85 3.06 -0.24
C LEU A 229 -27.25 2.54 -0.58
N THR A 230 -27.60 1.37 -0.07
CA THR A 230 -28.92 0.74 -0.29
C THR A 230 -29.92 1.02 0.83
N GLY A 231 -29.47 1.64 1.93
CA GLY A 231 -30.30 1.97 3.09
C GLY A 231 -30.80 0.75 3.86
N GLY A 232 -30.17 -0.43 3.73
CA GLY A 232 -30.58 -1.66 4.40
C GLY A 232 -29.47 -2.69 4.62
N TYR A 233 -29.67 -3.54 5.60
CA TYR A 233 -28.75 -4.62 5.97
C TYR A 233 -29.27 -6.03 5.64
N ASP A 234 -30.31 -6.14 4.85
CA ASP A 234 -30.99 -7.41 4.52
C ASP A 234 -30.05 -8.37 3.75
N LEU A 235 -29.12 -7.80 2.96
CA LEU A 235 -28.12 -8.56 2.21
C LEU A 235 -26.79 -8.69 2.96
N PHE A 236 -26.72 -8.38 4.26
CA PHE A 236 -25.47 -8.32 4.99
C PHE A 236 -24.68 -9.64 4.94
N LEU A 237 -25.33 -10.78 5.18
CA LEU A 237 -24.71 -12.09 5.13
C LEU A 237 -24.13 -12.41 3.74
N PRO A 238 -24.89 -12.34 2.64
CA PRO A 238 -24.32 -12.59 1.31
C PRO A 238 -23.28 -11.55 0.90
N LEU A 239 -23.39 -10.27 1.33
CA LEU A 239 -22.35 -9.26 1.11
C LEU A 239 -21.02 -9.66 1.78
N MET A 240 -21.08 -10.20 3.01
CA MET A 240 -19.87 -10.69 3.67
C MET A 240 -19.24 -11.87 2.91
N ILE A 241 -20.06 -12.83 2.49
CA ILE A 241 -19.57 -14.03 1.79
C ILE A 241 -18.90 -13.65 0.47
N VAL A 242 -19.54 -12.82 -0.36
CA VAL A 242 -18.98 -12.40 -1.65
C VAL A 242 -17.72 -11.57 -1.47
N SER A 243 -17.69 -10.65 -0.50
CA SER A 243 -16.55 -9.79 -0.23
C SER A 243 -15.33 -10.58 0.21
N ILE A 244 -15.50 -11.50 1.15
CA ILE A 244 -14.42 -12.36 1.64
C ILE A 244 -13.94 -13.31 0.54
N SER A 245 -14.86 -13.94 -0.21
CA SER A 245 -14.50 -14.85 -1.30
C SER A 245 -13.72 -14.14 -2.41
N SER A 246 -14.12 -12.93 -2.77
CA SER A 246 -13.42 -12.11 -3.76
C SER A 246 -12.03 -11.71 -3.27
N TYR A 247 -11.94 -11.26 -2.01
CA TYR A 247 -10.68 -10.89 -1.38
C TYR A 247 -9.69 -12.06 -1.31
N ILE A 248 -10.13 -13.24 -0.86
CA ILE A 248 -9.29 -14.43 -0.82
C ILE A 248 -8.81 -14.80 -2.23
N THR A 249 -9.70 -14.72 -3.22
CA THR A 249 -9.36 -15.06 -4.61
C THR A 249 -8.26 -14.16 -5.16
N ILE A 250 -8.37 -12.84 -4.99
CA ILE A 250 -7.32 -11.93 -5.50
C ILE A 250 -6.03 -12.05 -4.71
N LEU A 251 -6.09 -12.27 -3.40
CA LEU A 251 -4.93 -12.39 -2.53
C LEU A 251 -4.00 -13.54 -2.93
N MET A 252 -4.54 -14.60 -3.53
CA MET A 252 -3.74 -15.70 -4.10
C MET A 252 -2.81 -15.27 -5.24
N PHE A 253 -3.11 -14.17 -5.92
CA PHE A 253 -2.37 -13.68 -7.09
C PHE A 253 -1.66 -12.36 -6.86
N GLU A 254 -2.26 -11.46 -6.08
CA GLU A 254 -1.75 -10.11 -5.81
C GLU A 254 -1.80 -9.85 -4.29
N PRO A 255 -0.63 -9.84 -3.60
CA PRO A 255 -0.60 -9.68 -2.14
C PRO A 255 -0.87 -8.25 -1.68
N HIS A 256 -0.84 -7.28 -2.58
CA HIS A 256 -1.00 -5.86 -2.28
C HIS A 256 -2.16 -5.25 -3.04
N SER A 257 -2.92 -4.36 -2.37
CA SER A 257 -3.96 -3.57 -3.03
C SER A 257 -3.36 -2.66 -4.10
N ILE A 258 -4.18 -2.18 -5.02
CA ILE A 258 -3.74 -1.24 -6.05
C ILE A 258 -3.14 0.05 -5.46
N TYR A 259 -3.55 0.45 -4.25
CA TYR A 259 -3.01 1.62 -3.54
C TYR A 259 -1.65 1.33 -2.90
N SER A 260 -1.52 0.20 -2.21
CA SER A 260 -0.29 -0.16 -1.50
C SER A 260 0.81 -0.71 -2.42
N MET A 261 0.46 -1.22 -3.60
CA MET A 261 1.42 -1.78 -4.56
C MET A 261 2.51 -0.78 -4.97
N ARG A 262 2.16 0.50 -5.15
CA ARG A 262 3.13 1.54 -5.50
C ARG A 262 4.13 1.84 -4.37
N LEU A 263 3.65 1.81 -3.12
CA LEU A 263 4.48 1.97 -1.92
C LEU A 263 5.37 0.73 -1.73
N ALA A 264 4.81 -0.47 -1.95
CA ALA A 264 5.56 -1.71 -1.89
C ALA A 264 6.72 -1.74 -2.92
N GLN A 265 6.47 -1.28 -4.16
CA GLN A 265 7.51 -1.20 -5.19
C GLN A 265 8.65 -0.23 -4.85
N LYS A 266 8.39 0.81 -4.06
CA LYS A 266 9.39 1.76 -3.56
C LYS A 266 10.08 1.29 -2.28
N GLY A 267 9.63 0.20 -1.67
CA GLY A 267 10.08 -0.24 -0.35
C GLY A 267 9.59 0.64 0.81
N GLU A 268 8.63 1.53 0.55
CA GLU A 268 8.07 2.49 1.51
C GLU A 268 6.77 1.98 2.18
N LEU A 269 6.39 0.71 1.93
CA LEU A 269 5.17 0.15 2.49
C LEU A 269 5.34 -0.08 4.00
N LEU A 270 4.62 0.70 4.78
CA LEU A 270 4.50 0.52 6.22
C LEU A 270 3.55 -0.65 6.48
N THR A 271 4.09 -1.83 6.80
CA THR A 271 3.30 -3.00 7.18
C THR A 271 2.87 -2.91 8.65
N HIS A 272 1.93 -3.79 9.09
CA HIS A 272 1.48 -3.90 10.49
C HIS A 272 2.59 -4.11 11.53
N HIS A 273 3.82 -4.41 11.11
CA HIS A 273 4.98 -4.45 11.98
C HIS A 273 5.52 -3.02 12.16
N LYS A 274 5.09 -2.36 13.24
CA LYS A 274 5.55 -1.00 13.64
C LYS A 274 7.07 -0.91 13.62
N ASP A 275 7.75 -1.95 14.06
CA ASP A 275 9.21 -2.01 14.09
C ASP A 275 9.85 -1.90 12.70
N ARG A 276 9.31 -2.59 11.70
CA ARG A 276 9.77 -2.46 10.32
C ARG A 276 9.45 -1.10 9.71
N ALA A 277 8.27 -0.57 10.03
CA ALA A 277 7.85 0.76 9.56
C ALA A 277 8.81 1.85 10.04
N VAL A 278 9.16 1.83 11.33
CA VAL A 278 10.11 2.80 11.92
C VAL A 278 11.49 2.63 11.31
N LEU A 279 11.97 1.40 11.10
CA LEU A 279 13.27 1.14 10.47
C LEU A 279 13.32 1.63 9.02
N THR A 280 12.22 1.54 8.27
CA THR A 280 12.14 2.04 6.88
C THR A 280 12.20 3.57 6.83
N LEU A 281 11.65 4.26 7.84
CA LEU A 281 11.69 5.73 7.94
C LEU A 281 13.01 6.25 8.50
N LEU A 282 13.78 5.41 9.21
CA LEU A 282 15.04 5.80 9.81
C LEU A 282 16.13 5.85 8.72
N ARG A 283 16.65 7.04 8.45
CA ARG A 283 17.75 7.22 7.49
C ARG A 283 19.08 6.85 8.13
N ALA A 284 19.88 6.03 7.45
CA ALA A 284 21.19 5.62 7.92
C ALA A 284 22.10 6.79 8.28
N ASP A 285 22.04 7.88 7.48
CA ASP A 285 22.86 9.09 7.70
C ASP A 285 22.60 9.76 9.06
N SER A 286 21.36 9.67 9.59
CA SER A 286 20.96 10.33 10.84
C SER A 286 21.50 9.64 12.10
N VAL A 287 21.95 8.39 11.96
CA VAL A 287 22.45 7.58 13.07
C VAL A 287 23.96 7.37 13.03
N ILE A 288 24.66 7.95 12.06
CA ILE A 288 26.13 7.91 11.98
C ILE A 288 26.72 8.88 13.01
N GLU A 289 27.56 8.35 13.89
CA GLU A 289 28.35 9.11 14.86
C GLU A 289 29.75 9.36 14.29
N LYS A 290 30.16 10.64 14.22
CA LYS A 290 31.42 11.08 13.60
C LYS A 290 32.48 11.51 14.62
N ASP A 291 32.17 11.51 15.92
CA ASP A 291 33.02 11.99 16.98
C ASP A 291 34.03 10.95 17.49
N PHE A 292 34.47 10.06 16.61
CA PHE A 292 35.50 9.06 16.91
C PHE A 292 36.89 9.54 16.43
N GLN A 293 37.89 9.45 17.31
CA GLN A 293 39.25 9.82 16.95
C GLN A 293 39.90 8.73 16.10
N MET A 294 40.30 9.12 14.88
CA MET A 294 41.03 8.24 13.97
C MET A 294 42.50 8.07 14.42
N VAL A 295 43.04 6.88 14.25
CA VAL A 295 44.42 6.55 14.54
C VAL A 295 45.11 5.89 13.34
N SER A 296 46.42 6.08 13.20
CA SER A 296 47.23 5.47 12.14
C SER A 296 47.82 4.15 12.64
N PRO A 297 48.04 3.15 11.77
CA PRO A 297 48.69 1.90 12.13
C PRO A 297 50.17 2.09 12.64
N GLU A 298 50.83 3.15 12.18
CA GLU A 298 52.21 3.50 12.57
C GLU A 298 52.31 4.25 13.91
N MET A 299 51.17 4.70 14.46
CA MET A 299 51.11 5.43 15.72
C MET A 299 51.64 4.55 16.86
N THR A 300 52.44 5.14 17.76
CA THR A 300 52.98 4.44 18.94
C THR A 300 51.91 4.23 20.01
N LEU A 301 52.10 3.24 20.90
CA LEU A 301 51.23 3.04 22.06
C LEU A 301 51.19 4.30 22.94
N GLY A 302 52.30 5.05 23.11
CA GLY A 302 52.33 6.28 23.88
C GLY A 302 51.44 7.38 23.28
N ASP A 303 51.45 7.53 21.97
CA ASP A 303 50.57 8.49 21.31
C ASP A 303 49.11 8.05 21.35
N MET A 304 48.88 6.74 21.21
CA MET A 304 47.53 6.18 21.37
C MET A 304 46.95 6.45 22.76
N VAL A 305 47.73 6.34 23.83
CA VAL A 305 47.30 6.67 25.21
C VAL A 305 46.92 8.15 25.32
N LYS A 306 47.64 9.06 24.65
CA LYS A 306 47.24 10.49 24.60
C LYS A 306 45.92 10.70 23.90
N VAL A 307 45.64 9.96 22.80
CA VAL A 307 44.36 9.99 22.11
C VAL A 307 43.22 9.51 23.02
N ILE A 308 43.45 8.37 23.69
CA ILE A 308 42.48 7.80 24.64
C ILE A 308 42.15 8.78 25.77
N SER A 309 43.16 9.47 26.35
CA SER A 309 42.97 10.41 27.46
C SER A 309 42.08 11.61 27.09
N ARG A 310 41.95 11.91 25.78
CA ARG A 310 41.17 13.02 25.27
C ARG A 310 39.82 12.58 24.67
N SER A 311 39.63 11.29 24.53
CA SER A 311 38.42 10.72 23.91
C SER A 311 37.48 10.15 24.97
N GLY A 312 36.18 10.38 24.82
CA GLY A 312 35.15 9.69 25.59
C GLY A 312 34.73 8.34 25.01
N ARG A 313 35.40 7.85 23.95
CA ARG A 313 35.02 6.64 23.23
C ARG A 313 35.97 5.49 23.54
N ASN A 314 35.44 4.27 23.51
CA ASN A 314 36.18 3.04 23.79
C ASN A 314 36.63 2.28 22.53
N THR A 315 36.32 2.81 21.35
CA THR A 315 36.65 2.22 20.05
C THR A 315 37.28 3.29 19.17
N PHE A 316 38.37 2.92 18.48
CA PHE A 316 39.14 3.84 17.65
C PHE A 316 39.33 3.23 16.26
N PRO A 317 38.88 3.90 15.18
CA PRO A 317 39.11 3.43 13.81
C PRO A 317 40.56 3.60 13.42
N VAL A 318 41.15 2.56 12.86
CA VAL A 318 42.51 2.59 12.29
C VAL A 318 42.41 2.81 10.79
N VAL A 319 42.95 3.92 10.31
CA VAL A 319 42.88 4.33 8.90
C VAL A 319 44.29 4.51 8.33
N ASP A 320 44.44 4.27 7.03
CA ASP A 320 45.66 4.57 6.31
C ASP A 320 45.76 6.06 5.95
N GLU A 321 46.82 6.46 5.26
CA GLU A 321 47.03 7.84 4.80
C GLU A 321 45.97 8.32 3.79
N ARG A 322 45.23 7.39 3.17
CA ARG A 322 44.13 7.68 2.23
C ARG A 322 42.75 7.71 2.89
N GLY A 323 42.72 7.44 4.22
CA GLY A 323 41.44 7.38 4.95
C GLY A 323 40.69 6.05 4.84
N VAL A 324 41.29 5.01 4.25
CA VAL A 324 40.68 3.68 4.14
C VAL A 324 40.73 2.96 5.49
N LEU A 325 39.62 2.36 5.92
CA LEU A 325 39.53 1.64 7.19
C LEU A 325 40.27 0.31 7.13
N LEU A 326 41.36 0.19 7.90
CA LEU A 326 42.15 -1.03 8.03
C LEU A 326 41.62 -1.93 9.13
N GLY A 327 41.22 -1.37 10.27
CA GLY A 327 40.77 -2.10 11.45
C GLY A 327 40.25 -1.18 12.54
N ILE A 328 40.09 -1.72 13.71
CA ILE A 328 39.68 -0.97 14.92
C ILE A 328 40.57 -1.31 16.09
N VAL A 329 40.73 -0.37 17.01
CA VAL A 329 41.33 -0.64 18.34
C VAL A 329 40.24 -0.55 19.37
N LEU A 330 40.09 -1.58 20.17
CA LEU A 330 39.20 -1.59 21.33
C LEU A 330 40.02 -1.25 22.59
N LEU A 331 39.50 -0.39 23.46
CA LEU A 331 40.14 -0.02 24.72
C LEU A 331 40.50 -1.27 25.56
N ASP A 332 39.62 -2.28 25.53
CA ASP A 332 39.83 -3.53 26.26
C ASP A 332 41.09 -4.28 25.81
N ASN A 333 41.46 -4.21 24.53
CA ASN A 333 42.64 -4.91 23.99
C ASN A 333 43.96 -4.29 24.48
N ILE A 334 43.93 -3.02 24.84
CA ILE A 334 45.16 -2.30 25.26
C ILE A 334 45.17 -1.96 26.74
N ARG A 335 44.09 -2.25 27.50
CA ARG A 335 43.93 -1.91 28.92
C ARG A 335 45.09 -2.41 29.77
N ASN A 336 45.63 -3.61 29.49
CA ASN A 336 46.71 -4.22 30.24
C ASN A 336 48.08 -3.61 29.96
N ILE A 337 48.29 -2.96 28.82
CA ILE A 337 49.58 -2.43 28.37
C ILE A 337 49.63 -0.89 28.42
N MET A 338 48.47 -0.18 28.43
CA MET A 338 48.42 1.27 28.39
C MET A 338 49.00 1.98 29.62
N PHE A 339 49.15 1.27 30.72
CA PHE A 339 49.75 1.82 31.97
C PHE A 339 51.21 1.45 32.14
N ARG A 340 51.89 0.91 31.10
CA ARG A 340 53.29 0.51 31.12
C ARG A 340 54.13 1.42 30.22
N PRO A 341 54.76 2.50 30.78
CA PRO A 341 55.49 3.48 29.98
C PRO A 341 56.66 2.89 29.19
N GLU A 342 57.28 1.81 29.69
CA GLU A 342 58.35 1.10 29.02
C GLU A 342 57.96 0.49 27.67
N LEU A 343 56.65 0.32 27.41
CA LEU A 343 56.12 -0.22 26.18
C LEU A 343 55.70 0.85 25.15
N TYR A 344 55.66 2.14 25.53
CA TYR A 344 55.13 3.21 24.73
C TYR A 344 55.77 3.37 23.36
N ASN A 345 57.09 3.23 23.28
CA ASN A 345 57.86 3.34 22.03
C ASN A 345 58.10 1.99 21.34
N ARG A 346 57.72 0.87 21.98
CA ARG A 346 57.94 -0.48 21.44
C ARG A 346 56.79 -1.04 20.63
N PHE A 347 55.59 -0.61 20.92
CA PHE A 347 54.36 -1.12 20.28
C PHE A 347 53.73 -0.06 19.42
N HIS A 348 53.37 -0.45 18.21
CA HIS A 348 52.56 0.36 17.27
C HIS A 348 51.14 -0.16 17.20
N VAL A 349 50.20 0.69 16.81
CA VAL A 349 48.76 0.37 16.66
C VAL A 349 48.54 -0.87 15.82
N SER A 350 49.34 -1.08 14.77
CA SER A 350 49.30 -2.27 13.91
C SER A 350 49.45 -3.62 14.65
N LYS A 351 50.05 -3.64 15.88
CA LYS A 351 50.22 -4.87 16.66
C LYS A 351 49.01 -5.26 17.53
N PHE A 352 48.14 -4.32 17.85
CA PHE A 352 47.00 -4.55 18.72
C PHE A 352 45.64 -4.13 18.11
N MET A 353 45.64 -3.63 16.85
CA MET A 353 44.40 -3.46 16.09
C MET A 353 43.84 -4.83 15.75
N VAL A 354 42.50 -4.87 15.63
CA VAL A 354 41.73 -6.05 15.22
C VAL A 354 40.89 -5.71 14.01
N SER A 355 40.57 -6.73 13.23
CA SER A 355 39.58 -6.54 12.14
C SER A 355 38.22 -6.16 12.71
N ALA A 356 37.54 -5.21 12.09
CA ALA A 356 36.15 -4.92 12.45
C ALA A 356 35.25 -6.16 12.21
N PRO A 357 34.32 -6.47 13.12
CA PRO A 357 33.44 -7.63 12.98
C PRO A 357 32.63 -7.60 11.66
N ALA A 358 32.22 -6.42 11.23
CA ALA A 358 31.65 -6.11 9.92
C ALA A 358 31.88 -4.62 9.61
N LYS A 359 31.73 -4.26 8.33
CA LYS A 359 31.73 -2.87 7.85
C LYS A 359 30.37 -2.58 7.24
N ILE A 360 29.79 -1.42 7.53
CA ILE A 360 28.52 -0.97 6.96
C ILE A 360 28.84 0.00 5.82
N VAL A 361 28.28 -0.22 4.64
CA VAL A 361 28.35 0.75 3.54
C VAL A 361 27.24 1.78 3.73
N ILE A 362 27.51 3.07 3.49
CA ILE A 362 26.62 4.19 3.80
C ILE A 362 25.21 4.04 3.22
N ASN A 363 25.06 3.40 2.06
CA ASN A 363 23.78 3.21 1.37
C ASN A 363 23.05 1.91 1.75
N THR A 364 23.54 1.17 2.75
CA THR A 364 22.88 -0.08 3.18
C THR A 364 21.54 0.22 3.85
N PRO A 365 20.44 -0.48 3.47
CA PRO A 365 19.15 -0.36 4.13
C PRO A 365 19.22 -0.69 5.63
N MET A 366 18.41 0.01 6.44
CA MET A 366 18.46 -0.09 7.90
C MET A 366 18.11 -1.49 8.43
N ASP A 367 17.26 -2.24 7.75
CA ASP A 367 16.91 -3.63 8.09
C ASP A 367 18.13 -4.56 7.96
N GLN A 368 18.93 -4.41 6.90
CA GLN A 368 20.16 -5.16 6.71
C GLN A 368 21.24 -4.75 7.71
N ILE A 369 21.30 -3.45 8.06
CA ILE A 369 22.20 -2.97 9.11
C ILE A 369 21.87 -3.63 10.45
N MET A 370 20.58 -3.69 10.81
CA MET A 370 20.15 -4.34 12.05
C MET A 370 20.46 -5.84 12.05
N GLN A 371 20.26 -6.52 10.91
CA GLN A 371 20.63 -7.91 10.77
C GLN A 371 22.15 -8.12 10.96
N THR A 372 22.98 -7.24 10.39
CA THR A 372 24.43 -7.27 10.57
C THR A 372 24.83 -7.10 12.05
N PHE A 373 24.13 -6.23 12.79
CA PHE A 373 24.33 -6.08 14.24
C PHE A 373 23.94 -7.34 15.02
N ASP A 374 22.88 -8.02 14.58
CA ASP A 374 22.44 -9.25 15.26
C ASP A 374 23.33 -10.45 14.96
N ASP A 375 23.85 -10.55 13.74
CA ASP A 375 24.77 -11.61 13.33
C ASP A 375 26.15 -11.46 14.01
N THR A 376 26.67 -10.21 14.08
CA THR A 376 27.98 -9.93 14.66
C THR A 376 28.01 -9.79 16.17
N LYS A 377 26.83 -9.60 16.81
CA LYS A 377 26.70 -9.28 18.24
C LYS A 377 27.47 -8.02 18.66
N ALA A 378 27.91 -7.21 17.70
CA ALA A 378 28.67 -5.99 17.98
C ALA A 378 27.76 -4.89 18.55
N TRP A 379 28.34 -3.98 19.36
CA TRP A 379 27.66 -2.77 19.84
C TRP A 379 27.88 -1.56 18.93
N ASN A 380 29.02 -1.53 18.26
CA ASN A 380 29.41 -0.48 17.32
C ASN A 380 29.97 -1.11 16.06
N LEU A 381 29.56 -0.63 14.90
CA LEU A 381 30.11 -1.04 13.60
C LEU A 381 30.59 0.19 12.83
N PRO A 382 31.78 0.11 12.19
CA PRO A 382 32.28 1.20 11.37
C PRO A 382 31.50 1.32 10.06
N VAL A 383 31.27 2.55 9.65
CA VAL A 383 30.63 2.92 8.40
C VAL A 383 31.69 3.40 7.41
N VAL A 384 31.62 2.88 6.20
CA VAL A 384 32.53 3.22 5.09
C VAL A 384 31.73 3.63 3.85
N ASP A 385 32.40 4.34 2.95
CA ASP A 385 31.90 4.58 1.61
C ASP A 385 32.09 3.35 0.70
N GLU A 386 31.68 3.46 -0.57
CA GLU A 386 31.83 2.39 -1.57
C GLU A 386 33.31 2.06 -1.86
N ASN A 387 34.25 2.97 -1.56
CA ASN A 387 35.69 2.81 -1.75
C ASN A 387 36.38 2.31 -0.48
N GLY A 388 35.67 2.12 0.62
CA GLY A 388 36.21 1.67 1.90
C GLY A 388 36.78 2.77 2.80
N HIS A 389 36.57 4.08 2.46
CA HIS A 389 36.99 5.18 3.32
C HIS A 389 36.07 5.26 4.55
N TYR A 390 36.66 5.53 5.69
CA TYR A 390 35.94 5.64 6.94
C TYR A 390 35.12 6.92 7.01
N ILE A 391 33.84 6.78 7.41
CA ILE A 391 32.90 7.90 7.57
C ILE A 391 32.55 8.15 9.02
N GLY A 392 32.38 7.08 9.81
CA GLY A 392 31.93 7.16 11.19
C GLY A 392 31.63 5.78 11.77
N PHE A 393 30.94 5.75 12.90
CA PHE A 393 30.40 4.53 13.50
C PHE A 393 28.87 4.61 13.60
N MET A 394 28.24 3.46 13.56
CA MET A 394 26.88 3.28 14.04
C MET A 394 26.88 2.47 15.32
N SER A 395 26.09 2.88 16.31
CA SER A 395 25.91 2.14 17.56
C SER A 395 24.47 1.65 17.71
N LYS A 396 24.29 0.46 18.32
CA LYS A 396 22.93 -0.01 18.67
C LYS A 396 22.18 1.00 19.52
N SER A 397 22.87 1.68 20.43
CA SER A 397 22.27 2.70 21.31
C SER A 397 21.75 3.90 20.52
N LYS A 398 22.51 4.42 19.57
CA LYS A 398 22.08 5.55 18.74
C LYS A 398 20.92 5.18 17.85
N ILE A 399 20.97 4.01 17.21
CA ILE A 399 19.86 3.48 16.40
C ILE A 399 18.60 3.35 17.28
N PHE A 400 18.73 2.77 18.49
CA PHE A 400 17.60 2.59 19.40
C PHE A 400 16.99 3.92 19.86
N ASN A 401 17.81 4.93 20.18
CA ASN A 401 17.33 6.25 20.56
C ASN A 401 16.59 6.92 19.39
N SER A 402 17.17 6.92 18.20
CA SER A 402 16.51 7.47 17.02
C SER A 402 15.24 6.69 16.64
N TYR A 403 15.24 5.37 16.80
CA TYR A 403 14.07 4.53 16.68
C TYR A 403 12.96 4.98 17.64
N ARG A 404 13.28 5.21 18.92
CA ARG A 404 12.29 5.71 19.89
C ARG A 404 11.76 7.08 19.54
N GLU A 405 12.59 8.00 19.08
CA GLU A 405 12.17 9.34 18.62
C GLU A 405 11.18 9.26 17.47
N VAL A 406 11.48 8.44 16.44
CA VAL A 406 10.58 8.21 15.30
C VAL A 406 9.30 7.49 15.75
N LEU A 407 9.40 6.49 16.64
CA LEU A 407 8.26 5.78 17.19
C LEU A 407 7.33 6.72 17.97
N VAL A 408 7.91 7.58 18.81
CA VAL A 408 7.17 8.61 19.55
C VAL A 408 6.49 9.56 18.57
N CYS A 409 7.18 10.03 17.54
CA CYS A 409 6.59 10.87 16.51
C CYS A 409 5.41 10.17 15.79
N LEU A 410 5.53 8.89 15.45
CA LEU A 410 4.47 8.10 14.83
C LEU A 410 3.29 7.82 15.79
N LEU A 411 3.54 7.68 17.08
CA LEU A 411 2.51 7.42 18.07
C LEU A 411 1.83 8.69 18.60
N TYR A 412 2.53 9.84 18.60
CA TYR A 412 2.08 11.11 19.21
C TYR A 412 1.81 12.21 18.20
N THR A 413 1.49 11.89 16.95
CA THR A 413 0.89 12.89 16.03
C THR A 413 -0.53 13.30 16.43
N SER A 414 -1.05 12.79 17.56
CA SER A 414 -2.19 13.39 18.27
C SER A 414 -1.68 14.09 19.53
N PRO A 415 -1.93 15.40 19.72
CA PRO A 415 -1.61 16.06 20.98
C PRO A 415 -2.31 15.32 22.12
N SER A 416 -1.53 14.92 23.13
CA SER A 416 -2.10 14.36 24.35
C SER A 416 -3.02 15.40 24.99
N PRO A 417 -4.21 15.01 25.49
CA PRO A 417 -5.05 15.94 26.25
C PRO A 417 -4.39 16.53 27.51
N ARG A 418 -3.14 16.13 27.80
CA ARG A 418 -2.34 16.65 28.92
C ARG A 418 -1.41 17.80 28.54
N ASP A 419 -1.29 18.11 27.23
CA ASP A 419 -0.40 19.16 26.72
C ASP A 419 -1.20 20.38 26.20
N ALA A 420 -2.50 20.43 26.49
CA ALA A 420 -3.39 21.57 26.23
C ALA A 420 -3.70 22.34 27.50
#